data_1275b7b7fcdc362739c6a3255ce92307
#
_entry.id   1275b7b7fcdc362739c6a3255ce92307
#
_cell.length_a   1.000
_cell.length_b   1.000
_cell.length_c   1.000
_cell.angle_alpha   90.00
_cell.angle_beta   90.00
_cell.angle_gamma   90.00
#
_symmetry.space_group_name_H-M   'P 1'
#
loop_
_entity.id
_entity.type
_entity.pdbx_description
1 polymer ?
#
loop_
_entity_poly.entity_id
_entity_poly.type
_entity_poly.pdbx_seq_one_letter_code
_entity_poly.pdbx_strand_id
1 'polypeptide(L)'
;MSYLKVFLIAFFGLTIAALTIVSYPFDYRGKITYVLTRAFSKITLAIAGVKLTVVGKEFIDKKESYIFITNHQSMFDIPILMQAAPANIRFIYKKSLTQVPIFGWAMYLSGYIPIDRDDPRAAMRTLKEAARRLAHGICLVIFPEGTRSEDGELGEFKRGTFILAEGSDAKIITGTIIDSYKILSKGKLHINGGNVKVIFNKPIEYKKDKGFLQEIKATIQSNLPNQ
;
A
#
# COMPACT_ATOMS: atom_id res chain seq x y z
N MET A 1 -20.96 14.81 9.89
CA MET A 1 -19.75 15.15 9.10
C MET A 1 -19.07 13.93 8.47
N SER A 2 -18.96 12.78 9.13
CA SER A 2 -18.26 11.61 8.55
C SER A 2 -18.96 11.02 7.32
N TYR A 3 -20.26 10.94 7.28
CA TYR A 3 -20.99 10.44 6.09
C TYR A 3 -20.73 11.29 4.84
N LEU A 4 -20.66 12.62 5.01
CA LEU A 4 -20.29 13.52 3.90
C LEU A 4 -18.87 13.25 3.41
N LYS A 5 -17.90 13.05 4.31
CA LYS A 5 -16.53 12.68 3.93
C LYS A 5 -16.51 11.36 3.16
N VAL A 6 -17.22 10.33 3.65
CA VAL A 6 -17.33 9.03 2.97
C VAL A 6 -17.94 9.19 1.58
N PHE A 7 -19.05 9.93 1.47
CA PHE A 7 -19.69 10.22 0.20
C PHE A 7 -18.75 10.92 -0.80
N LEU A 8 -18.07 11.97 -0.36
CA LEU A 8 -17.13 12.71 -1.21
C LEU A 8 -15.96 11.83 -1.66
N ILE A 9 -15.37 11.03 -0.75
CA ILE A 9 -14.29 10.10 -1.10
C ILE A 9 -14.78 9.05 -2.11
N ALA A 10 -15.98 8.50 -1.92
CA ALA A 10 -16.55 7.54 -2.85
C ALA A 10 -16.84 8.18 -4.22
N PHE A 11 -17.40 9.38 -4.25
CA PHE A 11 -17.67 10.13 -5.47
C PHE A 11 -16.39 10.39 -6.28
N PHE A 12 -15.37 10.97 -5.65
CA PHE A 12 -14.09 11.21 -6.31
C PHE A 12 -13.39 9.89 -6.68
N GLY A 13 -13.53 8.85 -5.84
CA GLY A 13 -12.98 7.53 -6.13
C GLY A 13 -13.59 6.91 -7.39
N LEU A 14 -14.91 6.95 -7.54
CA LEU A 14 -15.59 6.48 -8.75
C LEU A 14 -15.26 7.31 -9.97
N THR A 15 -15.19 8.64 -9.84
CA THR A 15 -14.80 9.54 -10.93
C THR A 15 -13.37 9.22 -11.41
N ILE A 16 -12.42 9.11 -10.51
CA ILE A 16 -11.02 8.78 -10.85
C ILE A 16 -10.92 7.35 -11.43
N ALA A 17 -11.68 6.40 -10.90
CA ALA A 17 -11.73 5.04 -11.44
C ALA A 17 -12.26 5.02 -12.89
N ALA A 18 -13.34 5.76 -13.18
CA ALA A 18 -13.87 5.91 -14.53
C ALA A 18 -12.84 6.57 -15.48
N LEU A 19 -12.17 7.64 -15.05
CA LEU A 19 -11.11 8.30 -15.81
C LEU A 19 -9.94 7.34 -16.08
N THR A 20 -9.57 6.50 -15.11
CA THR A 20 -8.52 5.49 -15.27
C THR A 20 -8.90 4.47 -16.36
N ILE A 21 -10.15 3.98 -16.37
CA ILE A 21 -10.64 3.05 -17.38
C ILE A 21 -10.63 3.69 -18.77
N VAL A 22 -11.15 4.91 -18.90
CA VAL A 22 -11.21 5.63 -20.17
C VAL A 22 -9.82 5.95 -20.71
N SER A 23 -8.89 6.32 -19.84
CA SER A 23 -7.51 6.65 -20.23
C SER A 23 -6.62 5.44 -20.52
N TYR A 24 -7.03 4.23 -20.07
CA TYR A 24 -6.21 3.02 -20.14
C TYR A 24 -5.66 2.70 -21.54
N PRO A 25 -6.42 2.79 -22.64
CA PRO A 25 -5.90 2.51 -23.97
C PRO A 25 -4.74 3.42 -24.40
N PHE A 26 -4.61 4.60 -23.79
CA PHE A 26 -3.59 5.61 -24.06
C PHE A 26 -2.44 5.58 -23.06
N ASP A 27 -2.56 4.79 -21.98
CA ASP A 27 -1.66 4.79 -20.82
C ASP A 27 -0.70 3.59 -20.81
N TYR A 28 -0.11 3.25 -21.94
CA TYR A 28 0.77 2.08 -22.05
C TYR A 28 1.98 2.08 -21.10
N ARG A 29 2.34 3.25 -20.53
CA ARG A 29 3.43 3.39 -19.53
C ARG A 29 2.93 3.53 -18.11
N GLY A 30 1.63 3.50 -17.85
CA GLY A 30 1.03 3.69 -16.53
C GLY A 30 1.25 5.08 -15.91
N LYS A 31 1.61 6.08 -16.72
CA LYS A 31 1.87 7.46 -16.23
C LYS A 31 0.58 8.18 -15.86
N ILE A 32 -0.46 8.05 -16.69
CA ILE A 32 -1.77 8.67 -16.44
C ILE A 32 -2.37 8.06 -15.18
N THR A 33 -2.41 6.75 -15.10
CA THR A 33 -2.85 6.00 -13.91
C THR A 33 -2.10 6.45 -12.65
N TYR A 34 -0.78 6.61 -12.72
CA TYR A 34 0.02 7.09 -11.59
C TYR A 34 -0.41 8.49 -11.13
N VAL A 35 -0.63 9.41 -12.06
CA VAL A 35 -1.09 10.77 -11.74
C VAL A 35 -2.50 10.75 -11.14
N LEU A 36 -3.42 10.00 -11.74
CA LEU A 36 -4.81 9.89 -11.28
C LEU A 36 -4.90 9.29 -9.88
N THR A 37 -4.16 8.20 -9.61
CA THR A 37 -4.17 7.58 -8.28
C THR A 37 -3.54 8.46 -7.20
N ARG A 38 -2.50 9.22 -7.53
CA ARG A 38 -1.95 10.24 -6.62
C ARG A 38 -2.91 11.39 -6.39
N ALA A 39 -3.61 11.86 -7.41
CA ALA A 39 -4.64 12.89 -7.27
C ALA A 39 -5.76 12.41 -6.36
N PHE A 40 -6.29 11.20 -6.57
CA PHE A 40 -7.28 10.58 -5.67
C PHE A 40 -6.79 10.53 -4.22
N SER A 41 -5.56 10.06 -4.02
CA SER A 41 -4.97 9.96 -2.68
C SER A 41 -4.86 11.33 -2.01
N LYS A 42 -4.40 12.35 -2.74
CA LYS A 42 -4.30 13.72 -2.23
C LYS A 42 -5.69 14.28 -1.83
N ILE A 43 -6.69 14.09 -2.68
CA ILE A 43 -8.08 14.50 -2.42
C ILE A 43 -8.63 13.79 -1.19
N THR A 44 -8.43 12.47 -1.09
CA THR A 44 -8.87 11.64 0.04
C THR A 44 -8.28 12.14 1.36
N LEU A 45 -6.97 12.39 1.42
CA LEU A 45 -6.31 12.89 2.62
C LEU A 45 -6.78 14.30 2.98
N ALA A 46 -7.00 15.17 1.99
CA ALA A 46 -7.52 16.53 2.21
C ALA A 46 -8.96 16.50 2.78
N ILE A 47 -9.87 15.70 2.19
CA ILE A 47 -11.25 15.53 2.69
C ILE A 47 -11.24 14.98 4.12
N ALA A 48 -10.38 14.03 4.41
CA ALA A 48 -10.25 13.47 5.75
C ALA A 48 -9.69 14.48 6.76
N GLY A 49 -8.92 15.48 6.32
CA GLY A 49 -8.20 16.39 7.21
C GLY A 49 -6.93 15.77 7.77
N VAL A 50 -6.25 14.94 6.98
CA VAL A 50 -5.00 14.27 7.38
C VAL A 50 -3.81 15.15 7.07
N LYS A 51 -2.95 15.38 8.07
CA LYS A 51 -1.64 16.00 7.92
C LYS A 51 -0.57 14.91 7.91
N LEU A 52 0.14 14.78 6.79
CA LEU A 52 1.13 13.74 6.57
C LEU A 52 2.54 14.27 6.77
N THR A 53 3.30 13.62 7.64
CA THR A 53 4.74 13.82 7.82
C THR A 53 5.49 12.60 7.30
N VAL A 54 6.52 12.80 6.49
CA VAL A 54 7.32 11.71 5.91
C VAL A 54 8.79 11.90 6.25
N VAL A 55 9.41 10.84 6.76
CA VAL A 55 10.84 10.75 7.07
C VAL A 55 11.45 9.64 6.22
N GLY A 56 12.67 9.83 5.73
CA GLY A 56 13.41 8.81 4.98
C GLY A 56 13.00 8.69 3.50
N LYS A 57 12.21 9.62 2.94
CA LYS A 57 11.85 9.62 1.51
C LYS A 57 13.04 9.78 0.58
N GLU A 58 14.13 10.35 1.08
CA GLU A 58 15.42 10.53 0.38
C GLU A 58 16.13 9.21 0.10
N PHE A 59 15.80 8.13 0.80
CA PHE A 59 16.34 6.79 0.56
C PHE A 59 15.72 6.09 -0.65
N ILE A 60 14.67 6.66 -1.24
CA ILE A 60 13.91 6.04 -2.32
C ILE A 60 14.30 6.68 -3.66
N ASP A 61 15.08 5.95 -4.46
CA ASP A 61 15.33 6.35 -5.84
C ASP A 61 14.12 6.00 -6.71
N LYS A 62 13.60 6.99 -7.45
CA LYS A 62 12.41 6.85 -8.32
C LYS A 62 12.65 5.94 -9.52
N LYS A 63 13.91 5.64 -9.85
CA LYS A 63 14.29 4.79 -10.98
C LYS A 63 14.42 3.32 -10.60
N GLU A 64 14.56 3.05 -9.31
CA GLU A 64 14.72 1.70 -8.77
C GLU A 64 13.37 1.06 -8.47
N SER A 65 13.34 -0.26 -8.47
CA SER A 65 12.18 -1.06 -8.03
C SER A 65 12.39 -1.53 -6.60
N TYR A 66 11.34 -1.38 -5.77
CA TYR A 66 11.39 -1.77 -4.37
C TYR A 66 10.19 -2.61 -3.97
N ILE A 67 10.40 -3.44 -2.95
CA ILE A 67 9.32 -4.04 -2.16
C ILE A 67 9.20 -3.23 -0.87
N PHE A 68 8.11 -2.51 -0.74
CA PHE A 68 7.78 -1.83 0.52
C PHE A 68 7.08 -2.81 1.45
N ILE A 69 7.65 -3.02 2.63
CA ILE A 69 7.06 -3.82 3.70
C ILE A 69 6.66 -2.86 4.81
N THR A 70 5.35 -2.74 5.06
CA THR A 70 4.82 -1.77 6.03
C THR A 70 3.76 -2.41 6.92
N ASN A 71 3.60 -1.89 8.15
CA ASN A 71 2.46 -2.24 8.99
C ASN A 71 1.13 -1.77 8.37
N HIS A 72 0.01 -2.36 8.80
CA HIS A 72 -1.32 -2.08 8.27
C HIS A 72 -2.32 -1.78 9.39
N GLN A 73 -2.68 -0.50 9.52
CA GLN A 73 -3.56 -0.03 10.60
C GLN A 73 -4.92 0.46 10.09
N SER A 74 -5.00 0.91 8.83
CA SER A 74 -6.18 1.59 8.30
C SER A 74 -6.36 1.38 6.79
N MET A 75 -7.56 1.59 6.28
CA MET A 75 -7.76 1.76 4.84
C MET A 75 -7.05 3.02 4.31
N PHE A 76 -6.77 3.98 5.17
CA PHE A 76 -6.04 5.19 4.82
C PHE A 76 -4.54 4.94 4.59
N ASP A 77 -3.99 3.78 4.96
CA ASP A 77 -2.59 3.43 4.66
C ASP A 77 -2.30 3.48 3.16
N ILE A 78 -3.29 3.13 2.33
CA ILE A 78 -3.14 3.16 0.86
C ILE A 78 -2.93 4.60 0.36
N PRO A 79 -3.85 5.57 0.57
CA PRO A 79 -3.62 6.95 0.14
C PRO A 79 -2.45 7.62 0.86
N ILE A 80 -2.14 7.24 2.10
CA ILE A 80 -0.98 7.73 2.84
C ILE A 80 0.30 7.31 2.13
N LEU A 81 0.50 6.02 1.85
CA LEU A 81 1.70 5.51 1.19
C LEU A 81 1.83 6.04 -0.24
N MET A 82 0.72 6.21 -0.97
CA MET A 82 0.74 6.83 -2.30
C MET A 82 1.25 8.27 -2.28
N GLN A 83 1.02 9.03 -1.20
CA GLN A 83 1.57 10.37 -1.05
C GLN A 83 2.97 10.38 -0.46
N ALA A 84 3.26 9.47 0.47
CA ALA A 84 4.54 9.38 1.17
C ALA A 84 5.68 8.89 0.25
N ALA A 85 5.45 7.82 -0.50
CA ALA A 85 6.48 7.24 -1.36
C ALA A 85 6.63 8.04 -2.67
N PRO A 86 7.85 8.53 -2.99
CA PRO A 86 8.12 9.20 -4.26
C PRO A 86 8.32 8.18 -5.41
N ALA A 87 7.64 7.04 -5.39
CA ALA A 87 7.80 5.91 -6.30
C ALA A 87 6.45 5.47 -6.89
N ASN A 88 6.51 4.74 -8.00
CA ASN A 88 5.32 4.19 -8.65
C ASN A 88 4.90 2.89 -7.97
N ILE A 89 4.16 3.02 -6.85
CA ILE A 89 3.76 1.88 -6.02
C ILE A 89 2.48 1.21 -6.50
N ARG A 90 2.42 -0.10 -6.34
CA ARG A 90 1.25 -0.95 -6.55
C ARG A 90 0.95 -1.72 -5.27
N PHE A 91 -0.33 -1.94 -5.00
CA PHE A 91 -0.78 -2.69 -3.82
C PHE A 91 -1.26 -4.08 -4.20
N ILE A 92 -1.08 -5.00 -3.27
CA ILE A 92 -1.69 -6.31 -3.31
C ILE A 92 -3.04 -6.20 -2.58
N TYR A 93 -4.13 -6.55 -3.26
CA TYR A 93 -5.48 -6.40 -2.74
C TYR A 93 -6.29 -7.71 -2.75
N LYS A 94 -7.37 -7.79 -1.96
CA LYS A 94 -8.22 -8.98 -1.90
C LYS A 94 -8.93 -9.17 -3.26
N LYS A 95 -8.81 -10.34 -3.87
CA LYS A 95 -9.38 -10.70 -5.19
C LYS A 95 -10.86 -10.39 -5.32
N SER A 96 -11.66 -10.55 -4.24
CA SER A 96 -13.10 -10.21 -4.28
C SER A 96 -13.39 -8.76 -4.64
N LEU A 97 -12.46 -7.82 -4.41
CA LEU A 97 -12.63 -6.42 -4.81
C LEU A 97 -12.58 -6.22 -6.33
N THR A 98 -12.02 -7.16 -7.10
CA THR A 98 -12.05 -7.11 -8.57
C THR A 98 -13.49 -7.18 -9.11
N GLN A 99 -14.42 -7.77 -8.34
CA GLN A 99 -15.83 -7.90 -8.70
C GLN A 99 -16.63 -6.61 -8.48
N VAL A 100 -16.08 -5.61 -7.78
CA VAL A 100 -16.74 -4.32 -7.59
C VAL A 100 -16.69 -3.55 -8.90
N PRO A 101 -17.85 -3.27 -9.55
CA PRO A 101 -17.88 -2.57 -10.82
C PRO A 101 -17.13 -1.23 -10.76
N ILE A 102 -16.52 -0.84 -11.88
CA ILE A 102 -15.74 0.39 -12.05
C ILE A 102 -14.49 0.40 -11.15
N PHE A 103 -14.65 0.32 -9.84
CA PHE A 103 -13.53 0.38 -8.89
C PHE A 103 -12.56 -0.81 -9.03
N GLY A 104 -13.08 -2.03 -9.05
CA GLY A 104 -12.28 -3.25 -9.22
C GLY A 104 -11.61 -3.31 -10.58
N TRP A 105 -12.30 -2.89 -11.63
CA TRP A 105 -11.75 -2.82 -12.99
C TRP A 105 -10.61 -1.80 -13.08
N ALA A 106 -10.80 -0.60 -12.49
CA ALA A 106 -9.76 0.41 -12.45
C ALA A 106 -8.51 -0.07 -11.68
N MET A 107 -8.69 -0.75 -10.54
CA MET A 107 -7.56 -1.33 -9.80
C MET A 107 -6.80 -2.36 -10.65
N TYR A 108 -7.52 -3.26 -11.32
CA TYR A 108 -6.90 -4.28 -12.18
C TYR A 108 -6.12 -3.65 -13.34
N LEU A 109 -6.74 -2.71 -14.06
CA LEU A 109 -6.12 -1.97 -15.16
C LEU A 109 -4.94 -1.11 -14.70
N SER A 110 -4.97 -0.63 -13.45
CA SER A 110 -3.87 0.09 -12.81
C SER A 110 -2.67 -0.80 -12.46
N GLY A 111 -2.75 -2.11 -12.71
CA GLY A 111 -1.68 -3.05 -12.40
C GLY A 111 -1.55 -3.40 -10.92
N TYR A 112 -2.59 -3.16 -10.11
CA TYR A 112 -2.66 -3.68 -8.76
C TYR A 112 -2.89 -5.18 -8.79
N ILE A 113 -2.43 -5.90 -7.76
CA ILE A 113 -2.32 -7.34 -7.78
C ILE A 113 -3.43 -7.97 -6.93
N PRO A 114 -4.43 -8.63 -7.57
CA PRO A 114 -5.47 -9.33 -6.84
C PRO A 114 -4.92 -10.63 -6.26
N ILE A 115 -5.02 -10.80 -4.94
CA ILE A 115 -4.61 -12.03 -4.25
C ILE A 115 -5.83 -12.75 -3.67
N ASP A 116 -5.87 -14.06 -3.91
CA ASP A 116 -6.82 -14.96 -3.28
C ASP A 116 -6.28 -15.36 -1.91
N ARG A 117 -6.85 -14.80 -0.83
CA ARG A 117 -6.38 -15.04 0.53
C ARG A 117 -6.93 -16.34 1.12
N ASP A 118 -7.93 -16.90 0.48
CA ASP A 118 -8.63 -18.10 0.92
C ASP A 118 -8.00 -19.38 0.27
N ASP A 119 -7.17 -19.20 -0.79
CA ASP A 119 -6.34 -20.24 -1.41
C ASP A 119 -4.84 -19.92 -1.28
N PRO A 120 -4.13 -20.50 -0.30
CA PRO A 120 -2.69 -20.25 -0.11
C PRO A 120 -1.81 -20.61 -1.31
N ARG A 121 -2.21 -21.62 -2.10
CA ARG A 121 -1.45 -22.04 -3.29
C ARG A 121 -1.62 -21.02 -4.42
N ALA A 122 -2.83 -20.54 -4.64
CA ALA A 122 -3.10 -19.47 -5.60
C ALA A 122 -2.40 -18.18 -5.18
N ALA A 123 -2.48 -17.81 -3.90
CA ALA A 123 -1.77 -16.66 -3.35
C ALA A 123 -0.26 -16.74 -3.62
N MET A 124 0.35 -17.88 -3.38
CA MET A 124 1.79 -18.12 -3.63
C MET A 124 2.15 -17.93 -5.11
N ARG A 125 1.33 -18.48 -6.03
CA ARG A 125 1.55 -18.31 -7.47
C ARG A 125 1.48 -16.84 -7.87
N THR A 126 0.48 -16.13 -7.36
CA THR A 126 0.30 -14.68 -7.62
C THR A 126 1.48 -13.86 -7.13
N LEU A 127 2.01 -14.15 -5.93
CA LEU A 127 3.18 -13.44 -5.38
C LEU A 127 4.45 -13.71 -6.20
N LYS A 128 4.68 -14.96 -6.63
CA LYS A 128 5.81 -15.28 -7.51
C LYS A 128 5.73 -14.56 -8.86
N GLU A 129 4.55 -14.47 -9.44
CA GLU A 129 4.36 -13.75 -10.69
C GLU A 129 4.53 -12.23 -10.50
N ALA A 130 4.04 -11.70 -9.37
CA ALA A 130 4.24 -10.30 -9.00
C ALA A 130 5.73 -9.95 -8.85
N ALA A 131 6.51 -10.84 -8.21
CA ALA A 131 7.95 -10.68 -8.07
C ALA A 131 8.67 -10.56 -9.43
N ARG A 132 8.30 -11.39 -10.41
CA ARG A 132 8.86 -11.36 -11.76
C ARG A 132 8.53 -10.08 -12.54
N ARG A 133 7.43 -9.41 -12.17
CA ARG A 133 6.99 -8.15 -12.79
C ARG A 133 7.62 -6.91 -12.15
N LEU A 134 8.36 -7.08 -11.05
CA LEU A 134 9.12 -6.01 -10.41
C LEU A 134 10.28 -5.61 -11.31
N ALA A 135 10.01 -4.68 -12.22
CA ALA A 135 11.01 -4.12 -13.12
C ALA A 135 10.65 -2.67 -13.45
N HIS A 136 11.61 -1.92 -13.97
CA HIS A 136 11.38 -0.59 -14.57
C HIS A 136 10.78 0.47 -13.64
N GLY A 137 11.19 0.49 -12.35
CA GLY A 137 10.76 1.50 -11.38
C GLY A 137 9.34 1.29 -10.83
N ILE A 138 8.72 0.11 -11.07
CA ILE A 138 7.47 -0.29 -10.40
C ILE A 138 7.83 -0.88 -9.05
N CYS A 139 7.16 -0.42 -8.00
CA CYS A 139 7.34 -0.89 -6.64
C CYS A 139 6.07 -1.59 -6.14
N LEU A 140 6.23 -2.60 -5.31
CA LEU A 140 5.11 -3.29 -4.67
C LEU A 140 5.06 -2.96 -3.19
N VAL A 141 3.86 -2.73 -2.68
CA VAL A 141 3.60 -2.60 -1.24
C VAL A 141 2.94 -3.88 -0.75
N ILE A 142 3.51 -4.45 0.31
CA ILE A 142 2.94 -5.58 1.02
C ILE A 142 2.76 -5.24 2.50
N PHE A 143 1.62 -5.64 3.02
CA PHE A 143 1.31 -5.60 4.44
C PHE A 143 1.49 -7.03 4.99
N PRO A 144 2.57 -7.33 5.70
CA PRO A 144 2.92 -8.69 6.09
C PRO A 144 1.92 -9.32 7.06
N GLU A 145 1.17 -8.51 7.79
CA GLU A 145 0.11 -8.93 8.70
C GLU A 145 -1.08 -9.56 7.97
N GLY A 146 -1.32 -9.18 6.70
CA GLY A 146 -2.41 -9.66 5.86
C GLY A 146 -3.79 -9.18 6.28
N THR A 147 -3.91 -8.42 7.36
CA THR A 147 -5.12 -7.75 7.85
C THR A 147 -4.74 -6.44 8.54
N ARG A 148 -5.70 -5.55 8.73
CA ARG A 148 -5.49 -4.30 9.49
C ARG A 148 -5.52 -4.58 10.99
N SER A 149 -4.64 -3.90 11.73
CA SER A 149 -4.69 -3.81 13.19
C SER A 149 -5.98 -3.09 13.64
N GLU A 150 -6.44 -3.35 14.85
CA GLU A 150 -7.62 -2.70 15.44
C GLU A 150 -7.23 -1.57 16.40
N ASP A 151 -6.07 -1.69 16.99
CA ASP A 151 -5.53 -0.84 18.06
C ASP A 151 -4.28 -0.04 17.66
N GLY A 152 -3.72 -0.36 16.50
CA GLY A 152 -2.48 0.23 15.99
C GLY A 152 -1.23 -0.57 16.33
N GLU A 153 -1.38 -1.68 17.05
CA GLU A 153 -0.26 -2.59 17.34
C GLU A 153 0.17 -3.38 16.11
N LEU A 154 1.41 -3.82 16.11
CA LEU A 154 1.99 -4.59 15.03
C LEU A 154 1.63 -6.08 15.18
N GLY A 155 0.86 -6.58 14.24
CA GLY A 155 0.44 -7.98 14.20
C GLY A 155 1.56 -8.96 13.81
N GLU A 156 1.20 -10.23 13.75
CA GLU A 156 2.10 -11.28 13.30
C GLU A 156 2.32 -11.26 11.79
N PHE A 157 3.58 -11.41 11.36
CA PHE A 157 3.96 -11.38 9.95
C PHE A 157 3.79 -12.75 9.31
N LYS A 158 3.07 -12.78 8.20
CA LYS A 158 2.84 -14.01 7.42
C LYS A 158 4.04 -14.33 6.52
N ARG A 159 4.42 -15.59 6.45
CA ARG A 159 5.54 -16.09 5.63
C ARG A 159 5.41 -15.75 4.14
N GLY A 160 4.20 -15.54 3.63
CA GLY A 160 3.96 -15.16 2.23
C GLY A 160 4.68 -13.89 1.77
N THR A 161 5.02 -12.98 2.70
CA THR A 161 5.80 -11.77 2.41
C THR A 161 7.16 -12.09 1.77
N PHE A 162 7.79 -13.19 2.18
CA PHE A 162 9.12 -13.58 1.66
C PHE A 162 9.11 -14.12 0.25
N ILE A 163 8.02 -14.74 -0.17
CA ILE A 163 7.91 -15.29 -1.54
C ILE A 163 8.11 -14.18 -2.56
N LEU A 164 7.61 -12.98 -2.25
CA LEU A 164 7.80 -11.81 -3.08
C LEU A 164 9.26 -11.36 -3.09
N ALA A 165 9.89 -11.31 -1.92
CA ALA A 165 11.29 -10.90 -1.78
C ALA A 165 12.26 -11.94 -2.38
N GLU A 166 12.05 -13.22 -2.11
CA GLU A 166 12.88 -14.33 -2.64
C GLU A 166 12.77 -14.47 -4.18
N GLY A 167 11.65 -14.04 -4.76
CA GLY A 167 11.39 -14.15 -6.20
C GLY A 167 11.82 -12.95 -7.04
N SER A 168 12.49 -11.95 -6.44
CA SER A 168 12.93 -10.73 -7.13
C SER A 168 14.28 -10.25 -6.63
N ASP A 169 14.99 -9.49 -7.47
CA ASP A 169 16.24 -8.78 -7.12
C ASP A 169 15.95 -7.39 -6.51
N ALA A 170 14.68 -7.06 -6.25
CA ALA A 170 14.30 -5.76 -5.74
C ALA A 170 14.70 -5.61 -4.27
N LYS A 171 15.29 -4.46 -3.93
CA LYS A 171 15.61 -4.11 -2.55
C LYS A 171 14.33 -3.90 -1.75
N ILE A 172 14.41 -4.14 -0.46
CA ILE A 172 13.31 -3.98 0.48
C ILE A 172 13.44 -2.65 1.20
N ILE A 173 12.35 -1.89 1.25
CA ILE A 173 12.21 -0.71 2.10
C ILE A 173 11.18 -1.03 3.17
N THR A 174 11.61 -1.02 4.43
CA THR A 174 10.68 -1.07 5.55
C THR A 174 10.06 0.31 5.76
N GLY A 175 8.74 0.33 5.91
CA GLY A 175 7.97 1.54 6.20
C GLY A 175 7.15 1.37 7.48
N THR A 176 7.16 2.38 8.33
CA THR A 176 6.31 2.41 9.53
C THR A 176 5.29 3.50 9.40
N ILE A 177 4.00 3.13 9.46
CA ILE A 177 2.86 4.05 9.46
C ILE A 177 2.40 4.21 10.91
N ILE A 178 2.31 5.44 11.38
CA ILE A 178 1.98 5.77 12.76
C ILE A 178 0.66 6.55 12.76
N ASP A 179 -0.26 6.16 13.63
CA ASP A 179 -1.54 6.83 13.91
C ASP A 179 -2.60 6.80 12.79
N SER A 180 -2.42 6.03 11.72
CA SER A 180 -3.45 5.92 10.68
C SER A 180 -4.74 5.23 11.17
N TYR A 181 -4.67 4.35 12.17
CA TYR A 181 -5.84 3.73 12.79
C TYR A 181 -6.76 4.76 13.48
N LYS A 182 -6.20 5.89 13.96
CA LYS A 182 -6.96 7.00 14.53
C LYS A 182 -7.78 7.75 13.49
N ILE A 183 -7.36 7.72 12.22
CA ILE A 183 -8.08 8.34 11.11
C ILE A 183 -9.32 7.53 10.74
N LEU A 184 -9.17 6.22 10.56
CA LEU A 184 -10.27 5.29 10.29
C LEU A 184 -9.95 3.92 10.86
N SER A 185 -10.54 3.61 12.02
CA SER A 185 -10.38 2.30 12.65
C SER A 185 -11.06 1.20 11.84
N LYS A 186 -10.55 -0.02 11.94
CA LYS A 186 -11.13 -1.20 11.31
C LYS A 186 -12.59 -1.40 11.71
N GLY A 187 -13.45 -1.65 10.72
CA GLY A 187 -14.89 -1.86 10.95
C GLY A 187 -15.71 -0.60 11.22
N LYS A 188 -15.11 0.58 11.32
CA LYS A 188 -15.83 1.84 11.52
C LYS A 188 -15.94 2.63 10.21
N LEU A 189 -16.96 3.50 10.13
CA LEU A 189 -17.15 4.45 9.02
C LEU A 189 -16.90 5.91 9.46
N HIS A 190 -16.39 6.11 10.67
CA HIS A 190 -16.12 7.43 11.20
C HIS A 190 -14.70 7.89 10.82
N ILE A 191 -14.63 8.89 9.93
CA ILE A 191 -13.35 9.46 9.44
C ILE A 191 -12.98 10.68 10.26
N ASN A 192 -11.89 10.54 11.04
CA ASN A 192 -11.29 11.64 11.80
C ASN A 192 -10.22 12.35 10.97
N GLY A 193 -10.00 13.64 11.26
CA GLY A 193 -8.76 14.32 10.89
C GLY A 193 -7.65 13.99 11.90
N GLY A 194 -6.41 14.21 11.49
CA GLY A 194 -5.29 14.02 12.41
C GLY A 194 -3.93 14.03 11.73
N ASN A 195 -2.91 13.86 12.55
CA ASN A 195 -1.53 13.77 12.09
C ASN A 195 -1.16 12.29 11.87
N VAL A 196 -0.55 11.99 10.74
CA VAL A 196 -0.01 10.68 10.42
C VAL A 196 1.46 10.83 10.05
N LYS A 197 2.29 9.94 10.55
CA LYS A 197 3.72 9.91 10.23
C LYS A 197 4.06 8.63 9.50
N VAL A 198 4.86 8.74 8.46
CA VAL A 198 5.46 7.59 7.75
C VAL A 198 6.97 7.71 7.87
N ILE A 199 7.62 6.62 8.27
CA ILE A 199 9.07 6.51 8.37
C ILE A 199 9.51 5.43 7.39
N PHE A 200 10.34 5.78 6.40
CA PHE A 200 11.03 4.82 5.55
C PHE A 200 12.45 4.63 6.03
N ASN A 201 12.90 3.39 6.14
CA ASN A 201 14.28 3.06 6.46
C ASN A 201 15.09 2.89 5.17
N LYS A 202 16.42 2.85 5.30
CA LYS A 202 17.32 2.60 4.16
C LYS A 202 16.98 1.26 3.50
N PRO A 203 17.10 1.17 2.15
CA PRO A 203 16.88 -0.07 1.42
C PRO A 203 17.85 -1.16 1.91
N ILE A 204 17.35 -2.37 2.04
CA ILE A 204 18.11 -3.57 2.39
C ILE A 204 17.91 -4.64 1.32
N GLU A 205 18.89 -5.51 1.15
CA GLU A 205 18.77 -6.69 0.30
C GLU A 205 18.08 -7.84 1.04
N TYR A 206 17.36 -8.67 0.29
CA TYR A 206 16.77 -9.87 0.85
C TYR A 206 17.86 -10.84 1.32
N LYS A 207 17.72 -11.35 2.52
CA LYS A 207 18.57 -12.41 3.06
C LYS A 207 17.76 -13.68 3.24
N LYS A 208 18.25 -14.80 2.71
CA LYS A 208 17.63 -16.11 2.90
C LYS A 208 17.96 -16.65 4.29
N ASP A 209 17.51 -15.95 5.32
CA ASP A 209 17.73 -16.29 6.72
C ASP A 209 16.37 -16.32 7.46
N LYS A 210 16.24 -17.26 8.40
CA LYS A 210 15.05 -17.39 9.26
C LYS A 210 14.82 -16.18 10.16
N GLY A 211 15.88 -15.45 10.51
CA GLY A 211 15.83 -14.23 11.32
C GLY A 211 15.40 -12.98 10.56
N PHE A 212 15.47 -13.00 9.22
CA PHE A 212 15.25 -11.81 8.41
C PHE A 212 13.84 -11.19 8.62
N LEU A 213 12.81 -12.02 8.83
CA LEU A 213 11.46 -11.55 9.15
C LEU A 213 11.40 -10.82 10.49
N GLN A 214 12.09 -11.37 11.47
CA GLN A 214 12.16 -10.77 12.80
C GLN A 214 12.92 -9.44 12.75
N GLU A 215 14.01 -9.36 11.95
CA GLU A 215 14.75 -8.11 11.71
C GLU A 215 13.83 -7.02 11.13
N ILE A 216 13.03 -7.35 10.11
CA ILE A 216 12.05 -6.42 9.51
C ILE A 216 10.98 -6.03 10.54
N LYS A 217 10.42 -7.00 11.27
CA LYS A 217 9.40 -6.75 12.31
C LYS A 217 9.95 -5.85 13.40
N ALA A 218 11.15 -6.13 13.90
CA ALA A 218 11.83 -5.32 14.91
C ALA A 218 12.11 -3.90 14.42
N THR A 219 12.51 -3.74 13.16
CA THR A 219 12.73 -2.40 12.56
C THR A 219 11.44 -1.58 12.50
N ILE A 220 10.32 -2.19 12.13
CA ILE A 220 9.02 -1.50 12.10
C ILE A 220 8.57 -1.19 13.53
N GLN A 221 8.71 -2.14 14.46
CA GLN A 221 8.34 -1.98 15.85
C GLN A 221 9.11 -0.86 16.55
N SER A 222 10.42 -0.75 16.29
CA SER A 222 11.27 0.28 16.90
C SER A 222 10.91 1.72 16.49
N ASN A 223 10.21 1.90 15.38
CA ASN A 223 9.73 3.19 14.91
C ASN A 223 8.33 3.54 15.45
N LEU A 224 7.59 2.55 15.98
CA LEU A 224 6.30 2.81 16.62
C LEU A 224 6.51 3.49 17.99
N PRO A 225 5.62 4.40 18.40
CA PRO A 225 5.69 4.99 19.73
C PRO A 225 5.62 3.88 20.78
N ASN A 226 6.44 3.98 21.83
CA ASN A 226 6.23 3.17 23.04
C ASN A 226 4.85 3.52 23.60
N GLN A 227 4.00 2.53 23.69
CA GLN A 227 2.67 2.67 24.30
C GLN A 227 2.80 2.61 25.82
#